data_18eda5ab043ff126cdbae876051f045a
#
_entry.id   18eda5ab043ff126cdbae876051f045a
#
_cell.length_a   1.000
_cell.length_b   1.000
_cell.length_c   1.000
_cell.angle_alpha   90.00
_cell.angle_beta   90.00
_cell.angle_gamma   90.00
#
_symmetry.space_group_name_H-M   'P 1'
#
loop_
_entity.id
_entity.type
_entity.pdbx_description
1 polymer ?
#
loop_
_entity_poly.entity_id
_entity_poly.type
_entity_poly.pdbx_seq_one_letter_code
_entity_poly.pdbx_strand_id
1 'polypeptide(L)'
;MSNIRNVIFDLDGTLALCDHRRRHVEGAVKNWDAFFAECDKDTVNEPIARLFRFYRDSPLHRVWILSGRSGTEETERKTLDWLESNDILPWRDSHPDACFHMRKHGDRRPDVEVKLEMIRQHGLTPENTEIVFDDRNCMVNAWRLWGFQCCQVAEGDF
;
A
#
# COMPACT_ATOMS: atom_id res chain seq x y z
N MET A 1 -8.62 24.48 -14.51
CA MET A 1 -8.54 23.00 -14.52
C MET A 1 -8.27 22.56 -13.10
N SER A 2 -9.11 21.72 -12.53
CA SER A 2 -8.85 21.16 -11.20
C SER A 2 -7.57 20.31 -11.25
N ASN A 3 -6.58 20.69 -10.48
CA ASN A 3 -5.32 19.96 -10.41
C ASN A 3 -5.56 18.72 -9.53
N ILE A 4 -5.82 17.56 -10.15
CA ILE A 4 -6.01 16.29 -9.42
C ILE A 4 -4.72 15.99 -8.65
N ARG A 5 -4.85 15.73 -7.34
CA ARG A 5 -3.74 15.40 -6.45
C ARG A 5 -3.69 13.89 -6.20
N ASN A 6 -2.51 13.32 -6.16
CA ASN A 6 -2.33 11.92 -5.81
C ASN A 6 -2.31 11.75 -4.30
N VAL A 7 -2.90 10.65 -3.82
CA VAL A 7 -2.81 10.20 -2.43
C VAL A 7 -2.35 8.76 -2.44
N ILE A 8 -1.30 8.45 -1.70
CA ILE A 8 -0.66 7.12 -1.72
C ILE A 8 -0.91 6.43 -0.39
N PHE A 9 -1.32 5.19 -0.46
CA PHE A 9 -1.48 4.30 0.69
C PHE A 9 -0.58 3.08 0.55
N ASP A 10 0.10 2.73 1.61
CA ASP A 10 0.62 1.39 1.80
C ASP A 10 -0.51 0.42 2.16
N LEU A 11 -0.26 -0.88 2.08
CA LEU A 11 -1.26 -1.90 2.36
C LEU A 11 -1.04 -2.56 3.73
N ASP A 12 0.07 -3.29 3.92
CA ASP A 12 0.33 -4.09 5.12
C ASP A 12 0.73 -3.23 6.32
N GLY A 13 -0.09 -3.24 7.37
CA GLY A 13 0.08 -2.37 8.54
C GLY A 13 -0.58 -1.00 8.38
N THR A 14 -1.05 -0.65 7.18
CA THR A 14 -1.72 0.62 6.87
C THR A 14 -3.21 0.41 6.64
N LEU A 15 -3.62 -0.14 5.50
CA LEU A 15 -5.03 -0.49 5.22
C LEU A 15 -5.42 -1.85 5.79
N ALA A 16 -4.48 -2.80 5.80
CA ALA A 16 -4.65 -4.17 6.27
C ALA A 16 -3.86 -4.40 7.57
N LEU A 17 -4.54 -4.76 8.66
CA LEU A 17 -3.91 -5.11 9.92
C LEU A 17 -3.34 -6.53 9.82
N CYS A 18 -2.02 -6.63 9.76
CA CYS A 18 -1.28 -7.87 9.51
C CYS A 18 -0.65 -8.49 10.76
N ASP A 19 -1.04 -8.07 11.97
CA ASP A 19 -0.43 -8.49 13.25
C ASP A 19 -0.45 -10.01 13.43
N HIS A 20 -1.53 -10.68 13.04
CA HIS A 20 -1.69 -12.14 13.19
C HIS A 20 -0.64 -12.95 12.43
N ARG A 21 0.00 -12.38 11.40
CA ARG A 21 1.00 -13.05 10.57
C ARG A 21 2.42 -12.49 10.74
N ARG A 22 2.61 -11.44 11.57
CA ARG A 22 3.93 -10.85 11.88
C ARG A 22 4.92 -11.86 12.47
N ARG A 23 4.43 -12.86 13.20
CA ARG A 23 5.25 -13.97 13.72
C ARG A 23 6.15 -14.64 12.68
N HIS A 24 5.77 -14.59 11.40
CA HIS A 24 6.56 -15.17 10.31
C HIS A 24 7.79 -14.33 9.92
N VAL A 25 7.82 -13.03 10.31
CA VAL A 25 8.85 -12.07 9.88
C VAL A 25 9.52 -11.31 11.03
N GLU A 26 9.16 -11.59 12.29
CA GLU A 26 9.76 -10.95 13.46
C GLU A 26 11.05 -11.66 13.93
N GLY A 27 11.31 -12.89 13.51
CA GLY A 27 12.49 -13.65 13.89
C GLY A 27 13.74 -13.30 13.08
N ALA A 28 14.88 -13.89 13.49
CA ALA A 28 16.16 -13.76 12.76
C ALA A 28 16.08 -14.31 11.32
N VAL A 29 15.23 -15.31 11.10
CA VAL A 29 14.94 -15.88 9.78
C VAL A 29 13.52 -15.50 9.41
N LYS A 30 13.38 -14.66 8.38
CA LYS A 30 12.09 -14.18 7.89
C LYS A 30 11.51 -15.16 6.88
N ASN A 31 10.28 -15.60 7.10
CA ASN A 31 9.52 -16.44 6.17
C ASN A 31 8.43 -15.60 5.46
N TRP A 32 8.83 -14.91 4.42
CA TRP A 32 7.93 -14.04 3.65
C TRP A 32 6.83 -14.82 2.92
N ASP A 33 7.11 -16.05 2.48
CA ASP A 33 6.10 -16.87 1.79
C ASP A 33 4.96 -17.22 2.74
N ALA A 34 5.26 -17.64 3.97
CA ALA A 34 4.26 -17.90 5.00
C ALA A 34 3.51 -16.62 5.40
N PHE A 35 4.22 -15.49 5.48
CA PHE A 35 3.63 -14.19 5.77
C PHE A 35 2.60 -13.80 4.72
N PHE A 36 2.92 -13.92 3.44
CA PHE A 36 1.99 -13.56 2.35
C PHE A 36 0.88 -14.59 2.14
N ALA A 37 1.10 -15.85 2.49
CA ALA A 37 0.08 -16.90 2.34
C ALA A 37 -1.19 -16.65 3.16
N GLU A 38 -1.10 -15.87 4.24
CA GLU A 38 -2.21 -15.54 5.16
C GLU A 38 -2.81 -14.15 4.93
N CYS A 39 -2.44 -13.44 3.85
CA CYS A 39 -2.82 -12.04 3.64
C CYS A 39 -4.32 -11.80 3.39
N ASP A 40 -5.04 -12.82 2.98
CA ASP A 40 -6.51 -12.83 2.81
C ASP A 40 -7.29 -12.81 4.13
N LYS A 41 -6.60 -13.07 5.26
CA LYS A 41 -7.18 -13.10 6.60
C LYS A 41 -6.97 -11.80 7.39
N ASP A 42 -6.34 -10.81 6.78
CA ASP A 42 -6.10 -9.53 7.43
C ASP A 42 -7.42 -8.83 7.79
N THR A 43 -7.44 -8.20 8.97
CA THR A 43 -8.54 -7.32 9.35
C THR A 43 -8.33 -5.94 8.73
N VAL A 44 -9.40 -5.31 8.24
CA VAL A 44 -9.30 -3.95 7.71
C VAL A 44 -9.03 -2.94 8.83
N ASN A 45 -8.12 -2.00 8.57
CA ASN A 45 -7.89 -0.85 9.44
C ASN A 45 -8.94 0.23 9.15
N GLU A 46 -10.11 0.13 9.78
CA GLU A 46 -11.26 0.98 9.48
C GLU A 46 -10.98 2.50 9.53
N PRO A 47 -10.25 3.06 10.49
CA PRO A 47 -9.92 4.48 10.45
C PRO A 47 -9.20 4.91 9.18
N ILE A 48 -8.23 4.12 8.72
CA ILE A 48 -7.47 4.42 7.50
C ILE A 48 -8.27 4.09 6.24
N ALA A 49 -9.05 3.00 6.25
CA ALA A 49 -9.93 2.66 5.15
C ALA A 49 -11.00 3.75 4.90
N ARG A 50 -11.51 4.41 5.95
CA ARG A 50 -12.41 5.58 5.81
C ARG A 50 -11.73 6.76 5.14
N LEU A 51 -10.47 7.04 5.46
CA LEU A 51 -9.69 8.08 4.79
C LEU A 51 -9.46 7.70 3.32
N PHE A 52 -9.13 6.45 3.05
CA PHE A 52 -8.98 5.96 1.69
C PHE A 52 -10.26 6.18 0.86
N ARG A 53 -11.42 5.75 1.37
CA ARG A 53 -12.72 5.92 0.70
C ARG A 53 -13.05 7.40 0.50
N PHE A 54 -12.77 8.26 1.48
CA PHE A 54 -12.96 9.70 1.36
C PHE A 54 -12.17 10.29 0.19
N TYR A 55 -10.89 9.95 0.06
CA TYR A 55 -10.07 10.40 -1.06
C TYR A 55 -10.46 9.75 -2.39
N ARG A 56 -10.79 8.45 -2.39
CA ARG A 56 -11.24 7.72 -3.56
C ARG A 56 -12.49 8.35 -4.19
N ASP A 57 -13.44 8.75 -3.36
CA ASP A 57 -14.73 9.28 -3.79
C ASP A 57 -14.66 10.80 -4.12
N SER A 58 -13.52 11.42 -3.93
CA SER A 58 -13.28 12.84 -4.22
C SER A 58 -12.87 13.05 -5.69
N PRO A 59 -13.53 13.94 -6.44
CA PRO A 59 -13.15 14.25 -7.81
C PRO A 59 -11.83 15.03 -7.93
N LEU A 60 -11.25 15.44 -6.81
CA LEU A 60 -9.99 16.19 -6.74
C LEU A 60 -8.77 15.31 -6.49
N HIS A 61 -8.99 13.99 -6.27
CA HIS A 61 -7.90 13.09 -5.89
C HIS A 61 -7.88 11.83 -6.76
N ARG A 62 -6.68 11.31 -6.92
CA ARG A 62 -6.41 9.96 -7.43
C ARG A 62 -5.72 9.17 -6.34
N VAL A 63 -6.29 8.04 -5.95
CA VAL A 63 -5.74 7.19 -4.90
C VAL A 63 -4.89 6.06 -5.48
N TRP A 64 -3.79 5.77 -4.79
CA TRP A 64 -2.84 4.74 -5.14
C TRP A 64 -2.63 3.82 -3.95
N ILE A 65 -2.61 2.51 -4.18
CA ILE A 65 -2.12 1.53 -3.22
C ILE A 65 -0.84 0.96 -3.78
N LEU A 66 0.27 1.16 -3.07
CA LEU A 66 1.58 0.64 -3.44
C LEU A 66 2.02 -0.40 -2.40
N SER A 67 2.03 -1.68 -2.80
CA SER A 67 2.27 -2.80 -1.89
C SER A 67 3.59 -3.51 -2.15
N GLY A 68 4.32 -3.79 -1.07
CA GLY A 68 5.52 -4.65 -1.09
C GLY A 68 5.23 -6.15 -1.08
N ARG A 69 3.96 -6.58 -1.09
CA ARG A 69 3.59 -8.01 -1.15
C ARG A 69 4.21 -8.67 -2.37
N SER A 70 4.61 -9.94 -2.23
CA SER A 70 5.12 -10.74 -3.33
C SER A 70 4.09 -10.82 -4.46
N GLY A 71 4.51 -10.50 -5.69
CA GLY A 71 3.67 -10.51 -6.88
C GLY A 71 3.43 -11.91 -7.47
N THR A 72 3.30 -12.96 -6.64
CA THR A 72 2.84 -14.25 -7.13
C THR A 72 1.36 -14.14 -7.52
N GLU A 73 0.94 -14.90 -8.51
CA GLU A 73 -0.45 -14.92 -8.98
C GLU A 73 -1.44 -15.18 -7.83
N GLU A 74 -1.12 -16.12 -6.93
CA GLU A 74 -1.93 -16.42 -5.76
C GLU A 74 -2.04 -15.25 -4.78
N THR A 75 -0.92 -14.60 -4.45
CA THR A 75 -0.90 -13.46 -3.53
C THR A 75 -1.64 -12.26 -4.13
N GLU A 76 -1.46 -12.02 -5.43
CA GLU A 76 -2.16 -10.95 -6.14
C GLU A 76 -3.68 -11.19 -6.11
N ARG A 77 -4.14 -12.38 -6.45
CA ARG A 77 -5.56 -12.74 -6.41
C ARG A 77 -6.14 -12.57 -5.01
N LYS A 78 -5.51 -13.15 -3.97
CA LYS A 78 -5.94 -12.99 -2.56
C LYS A 78 -6.02 -11.52 -2.15
N THR A 79 -5.06 -10.72 -2.58
CA THR A 79 -5.02 -9.29 -2.25
C THR A 79 -6.16 -8.54 -2.93
N LEU A 80 -6.42 -8.79 -4.21
CA LEU A 80 -7.53 -8.17 -4.94
C LEU A 80 -8.89 -8.57 -4.36
N ASP A 81 -9.09 -9.86 -4.07
CA ASP A 81 -10.30 -10.37 -3.43
C ASP A 81 -10.54 -9.70 -2.05
N TRP A 82 -9.47 -9.50 -1.29
CA TRP A 82 -9.52 -8.83 0.00
C TRP A 82 -9.87 -7.34 -0.13
N LEU A 83 -9.24 -6.63 -1.06
CA LEU A 83 -9.50 -5.20 -1.32
C LEU A 83 -10.96 -4.97 -1.75
N GLU A 84 -11.49 -5.84 -2.58
CA GLU A 84 -12.87 -5.79 -3.03
C GLU A 84 -13.86 -6.09 -1.90
N SER A 85 -13.63 -7.16 -1.15
CA SER A 85 -14.50 -7.58 -0.04
C SER A 85 -14.62 -6.55 1.08
N ASN A 86 -13.62 -5.66 1.21
CA ASN A 86 -13.58 -4.59 2.20
C ASN A 86 -13.93 -3.20 1.65
N ASP A 87 -14.49 -3.11 0.45
CA ASP A 87 -14.85 -1.85 -0.22
C ASP A 87 -13.68 -0.84 -0.27
N ILE A 88 -12.47 -1.34 -0.54
CA ILE A 88 -11.29 -0.50 -0.75
C ILE A 88 -11.10 -0.24 -2.24
N LEU A 89 -11.02 -1.28 -3.05
CA LEU A 89 -11.10 -1.16 -4.50
C LEU A 89 -12.40 -1.80 -4.97
N PRO A 90 -13.40 -1.02 -5.38
CA PRO A 90 -14.53 -1.56 -6.10
C PRO A 90 -14.06 -2.01 -7.49
N TRP A 91 -14.81 -2.89 -8.10
CA TRP A 91 -14.59 -3.46 -9.42
C TRP A 91 -13.88 -2.49 -10.38
N ARG A 92 -12.92 -2.99 -11.15
CA ARG A 92 -12.04 -2.26 -12.08
C ARG A 92 -12.71 -1.20 -12.96
N ASP A 93 -14.03 -1.27 -13.14
CA ASP A 93 -14.78 -0.39 -14.02
C ASP A 93 -15.47 0.79 -13.32
N SER A 94 -15.54 0.81 -12.00
CA SER A 94 -16.32 1.82 -11.26
C SER A 94 -15.52 2.99 -10.71
N HIS A 95 -14.19 2.86 -10.57
CA HIS A 95 -13.31 3.95 -10.14
C HIS A 95 -12.02 4.00 -10.95
N PRO A 96 -12.03 4.66 -12.12
CA PRO A 96 -10.87 4.75 -13.01
C PRO A 96 -9.66 5.46 -12.36
N ASP A 97 -9.89 6.18 -11.26
CA ASP A 97 -8.85 6.92 -10.53
C ASP A 97 -8.29 6.18 -9.29
N ALA A 98 -8.67 4.93 -9.07
CA ALA A 98 -8.07 4.08 -8.04
C ALA A 98 -7.08 3.10 -8.67
N CYS A 99 -5.81 3.19 -8.26
CA CYS A 99 -4.71 2.41 -8.82
C CYS A 99 -4.08 1.51 -7.76
N PHE A 100 -3.87 0.23 -8.09
CA PHE A 100 -3.22 -0.74 -7.22
C PHE A 100 -2.01 -1.35 -7.92
N HIS A 101 -0.85 -1.32 -7.23
CA HIS A 101 0.38 -1.91 -7.71
C HIS A 101 1.06 -2.72 -6.62
N MET A 102 1.51 -3.90 -7.00
CA MET A 102 2.28 -4.80 -6.15
C MET A 102 3.71 -4.98 -6.66
N ARG A 103 4.60 -5.43 -5.78
CA ARG A 103 5.92 -5.92 -6.13
C ARG A 103 5.81 -6.99 -7.22
N LYS A 104 6.67 -6.91 -8.23
CA LYS A 104 6.72 -7.91 -9.30
C LYS A 104 7.14 -9.29 -8.75
N HIS A 105 6.62 -10.34 -9.37
CA HIS A 105 7.02 -11.70 -9.03
C HIS A 105 8.55 -11.88 -9.14
N GLY A 106 9.14 -12.49 -8.12
CA GLY A 106 10.59 -12.75 -8.06
C GLY A 106 11.46 -11.54 -7.68
N ASP A 107 10.88 -10.35 -7.52
CA ASP A 107 11.64 -9.18 -7.04
C ASP A 107 11.90 -9.29 -5.53
N ARG A 108 13.18 -9.41 -5.16
CA ARG A 108 13.64 -9.54 -3.77
C ARG A 108 14.33 -8.30 -3.22
N ARG A 109 14.29 -7.20 -3.95
CA ARG A 109 14.88 -5.93 -3.50
C ARG A 109 14.20 -5.42 -2.23
N PRO A 110 14.86 -4.58 -1.43
CA PRO A 110 14.23 -3.88 -0.32
C PRO A 110 12.98 -3.11 -0.76
N ASP A 111 12.00 -3.00 0.12
CA ASP A 111 10.72 -2.34 -0.16
C ASP A 111 10.90 -0.88 -0.62
N VAL A 112 11.86 -0.20 -0.04
CA VAL A 112 12.25 1.18 -0.42
C VAL A 112 12.60 1.27 -1.90
N GLU A 113 13.39 0.34 -2.44
CA GLU A 113 13.77 0.36 -3.86
C GLU A 113 12.58 0.03 -4.77
N VAL A 114 11.75 -0.93 -4.36
CA VAL A 114 10.57 -1.34 -5.12
C VAL A 114 9.56 -0.20 -5.22
N LYS A 115 9.23 0.44 -4.10
CA LYS A 115 8.30 1.58 -4.10
C LYS A 115 8.87 2.81 -4.80
N LEU A 116 10.19 3.04 -4.73
CA LEU A 116 10.84 4.11 -5.50
C LEU A 116 10.70 3.89 -7.01
N GLU A 117 10.82 2.65 -7.47
CA GLU A 117 10.57 2.32 -8.88
C GLU A 117 9.09 2.55 -9.25
N MET A 118 8.14 2.11 -8.41
CA MET A 118 6.72 2.30 -8.66
C MET A 118 6.35 3.77 -8.83
N ILE A 119 6.79 4.65 -7.92
CA ILE A 119 6.49 6.09 -8.02
C ILE A 119 7.09 6.72 -9.28
N ARG A 120 8.30 6.31 -9.68
CA ARG A 120 8.94 6.79 -10.93
C ARG A 120 8.18 6.33 -12.16
N GLN A 121 7.77 5.07 -12.22
CA GLN A 121 7.01 4.51 -13.34
C GLN A 121 5.68 5.22 -13.57
N HIS A 122 5.05 5.69 -12.50
CA HIS A 122 3.74 6.34 -12.54
C HIS A 122 3.81 7.87 -12.47
N GLY A 123 5.02 8.45 -12.47
CA GLY A 123 5.22 9.90 -12.44
C GLY A 123 4.70 10.54 -11.15
N LEU A 124 4.72 9.80 -10.03
CA LEU A 124 4.34 10.32 -8.72
C LEU A 124 5.52 11.10 -8.13
N THR A 125 5.28 12.36 -7.79
CA THR A 125 6.28 13.28 -7.26
C THR A 125 5.72 14.02 -6.04
N PRO A 126 6.58 14.61 -5.18
CA PRO A 126 6.09 15.44 -4.06
C PRO A 126 5.18 16.58 -4.49
N GLU A 127 5.43 17.16 -5.66
CA GLU A 127 4.67 18.31 -6.17
C GLU A 127 3.24 17.92 -6.61
N ASN A 128 3.02 16.69 -7.10
CA ASN A 128 1.71 16.22 -7.55
C ASN A 128 1.02 15.28 -6.55
N THR A 129 1.66 14.99 -5.42
CA THR A 129 1.12 14.12 -4.35
C THR A 129 0.78 14.97 -3.13
N GLU A 130 -0.40 14.76 -2.58
CA GLU A 130 -0.86 15.48 -1.39
C GLU A 130 -0.28 14.87 -0.11
N ILE A 131 -0.41 13.55 0.03
CA ILE A 131 0.04 12.84 1.23
C ILE A 131 0.28 11.36 0.94
N VAL A 132 1.17 10.75 1.71
CA VAL A 132 1.41 9.30 1.77
C VAL A 132 1.03 8.79 3.15
N PHE A 133 0.38 7.64 3.22
CA PHE A 133 0.10 6.89 4.44
C PHE A 133 0.90 5.59 4.43
N ASP A 134 1.73 5.39 5.44
CA ASP A 134 2.58 4.19 5.59
C ASP A 134 2.81 3.96 7.10
N ASP A 135 3.07 2.73 7.53
CA ASP A 135 3.36 2.42 8.93
C ASP A 135 4.84 2.16 9.19
N ARG A 136 5.54 1.64 8.19
CA ARG A 136 6.87 1.06 8.35
C ARG A 136 7.95 2.11 8.45
N ASN A 137 8.73 2.11 9.56
CA ASN A 137 9.75 3.13 9.86
C ASN A 137 10.70 3.40 8.69
N CYS A 138 11.24 2.34 8.05
CA CYS A 138 12.15 2.51 6.92
C CYS A 138 11.48 3.17 5.71
N MET A 139 10.21 2.86 5.45
CA MET A 139 9.45 3.46 4.36
C MET A 139 9.06 4.91 4.65
N VAL A 140 8.56 5.20 5.86
CA VAL A 140 8.23 6.58 6.29
C VAL A 140 9.45 7.49 6.17
N ASN A 141 10.61 7.02 6.61
CA ASN A 141 11.86 7.76 6.47
C ASN A 141 12.23 7.98 5.00
N ALA A 142 12.07 6.96 4.15
CA ALA A 142 12.32 7.07 2.71
C ALA A 142 11.36 8.06 2.04
N TRP A 143 10.07 7.99 2.31
CA TRP A 143 9.07 8.93 1.79
C TRP A 143 9.44 10.37 2.11
N ARG A 144 9.77 10.64 3.39
CA ARG A 144 10.17 11.97 3.85
C ARG A 144 11.48 12.44 3.23
N LEU A 145 12.46 11.55 3.09
CA LEU A 145 13.74 11.84 2.42
C LEU A 145 13.55 12.19 0.94
N TRP A 146 12.58 11.56 0.27
CA TRP A 146 12.24 11.88 -1.12
C TRP A 146 11.39 13.15 -1.26
N GLY A 147 11.04 13.80 -0.16
CA GLY A 147 10.30 15.06 -0.13
C GLY A 147 8.78 14.93 -0.03
N PHE A 148 8.24 13.72 0.11
CA PHE A 148 6.80 13.53 0.28
C PHE A 148 6.34 13.87 1.71
N GLN A 149 5.15 14.46 1.84
CA GLN A 149 4.43 14.47 3.10
C GLN A 149 3.99 13.04 3.43
N CYS A 150 4.44 12.52 4.56
CA CYS A 150 4.10 11.16 4.98
C CYS A 150 3.53 11.14 6.40
N CYS A 151 2.30 10.64 6.50
CA CYS A 151 1.64 10.31 7.75
C CYS A 151 1.98 8.88 8.13
N GLN A 152 2.71 8.71 9.24
CA GLN A 152 2.94 7.38 9.82
C GLN A 152 1.72 6.97 10.63
N VAL A 153 1.04 5.89 10.22
CA VAL A 153 -0.25 5.49 10.79
C VAL A 153 -0.12 4.57 12.00
N ALA A 154 1.02 3.92 12.16
CA ALA A 154 1.36 3.07 13.29
C ALA A 154 2.88 2.92 13.40
N GLU A 155 3.37 2.39 14.51
CA GLU A 155 4.77 2.02 14.63
C GLU A 155 5.03 0.70 13.88
N GLY A 156 5.99 0.71 12.96
CA GLY A 156 6.32 -0.43 12.10
C GLY A 156 7.82 -0.65 11.98
N ASP A 157 8.39 -1.40 12.91
CA ASP A 157 9.81 -1.76 12.92
C ASP A 157 10.01 -3.25 12.63
N PHE A 158 9.73 -3.67 11.39
CA PHE A 158 9.84 -5.08 10.96
C PHE A 158 10.29 -5.25 9.51
#